data_5e880b92f53aaf0cb31ad20cd0e86453
#
_entry.id   5e880b92f53aaf0cb31ad20cd0e86453
#
_cell.length_a   1.000
_cell.length_b   1.000
_cell.length_c   1.000
_cell.angle_alpha   90.00
_cell.angle_beta   90.00
_cell.angle_gamma   90.00
#
_symmetry.space_group_name_H-M   'P 1'
#
loop_
_entity.id
_entity.type
_entity.pdbx_description
1 polymer ?
#
loop_
_entity_poly.entity_id
_entity_poly.type
_entity_poly.pdbx_seq_one_letter_code
_entity_poly.pdbx_strand_id
1 'polypeptide(L)'
;RLGIDIERIKPGCPQQNGRHERMHLTLKKEATKPSAYNVMQQQEKFEKFKKIYNFERPHQGINNKYPAELYTPSAKQYNGLNDIEYPFADKTIMITNCGRLCHNKKKISITRALAGQNVGITQTDDKIWLVQFMKFDLGYFDETTCRIEPISNPFTL
;
A
#
# COMPACT_ATOMS: atom_id res chain seq x y z
N ARG A 1 -3.39 -2.93 -8.29
CA ARG A 1 -3.68 -2.01 -9.41
C ARG A 1 -2.41 -1.56 -10.13
N LEU A 2 -1.32 -1.29 -9.41
CA LEU A 2 -0.05 -0.83 -10.00
C LEU A 2 0.83 -1.98 -10.53
N GLY A 3 0.48 -3.24 -10.28
CA GLY A 3 1.32 -4.39 -10.63
C GLY A 3 2.65 -4.40 -9.86
N ILE A 4 2.63 -3.92 -8.62
CA ILE A 4 3.77 -3.93 -7.71
C ILE A 4 3.62 -5.14 -6.80
N ASP A 5 4.60 -6.02 -6.83
CA ASP A 5 4.67 -7.17 -5.94
C ASP A 5 5.25 -6.77 -4.58
N ILE A 6 4.72 -7.36 -3.52
CA ILE A 6 5.19 -7.14 -2.16
C ILE A 6 6.05 -8.33 -1.76
N GLU A 7 7.35 -8.09 -1.60
CA GLU A 7 8.27 -9.06 -1.02
C GLU A 7 8.29 -8.88 0.50
N ARG A 8 7.95 -9.93 1.23
CA ARG A 8 7.97 -9.92 2.70
C ARG A 8 9.15 -10.71 3.23
N ILE A 9 9.77 -10.22 4.28
CA ILE A 9 10.76 -10.99 5.03
C ILE A 9 10.08 -12.19 5.70
N LYS A 10 10.84 -13.27 5.90
CA LYS A 10 10.35 -14.44 6.66
C LYS A 10 10.07 -14.05 8.12
N PRO A 11 9.00 -14.56 8.74
CA PRO A 11 8.75 -14.36 10.16
C PRO A 11 9.99 -14.76 11.00
N GLY A 12 10.37 -13.92 11.96
CA GLY A 12 11.54 -14.15 12.80
C GLY A 12 12.91 -13.88 12.14
N CYS A 13 12.95 -13.35 10.90
CA CYS A 13 14.20 -13.09 10.18
C CYS A 13 14.41 -11.58 9.90
N PRO A 14 14.54 -10.71 10.93
CA PRO A 14 14.69 -9.26 10.73
C PRO A 14 15.97 -8.89 9.96
N GLN A 15 17.00 -9.72 10.00
CA GLN A 15 18.27 -9.53 9.27
C GLN A 15 18.05 -9.42 7.74
N GLN A 16 16.96 -9.93 7.19
CA GLN A 16 16.63 -9.79 5.77
C GLN A 16 16.36 -8.34 5.39
N ASN A 17 15.98 -7.50 6.35
CA ASN A 17 15.77 -6.06 6.17
C ASN A 17 16.98 -5.19 6.57
N GLY A 18 18.09 -5.82 6.96
CA GLY A 18 19.26 -5.12 7.51
C GLY A 18 19.87 -4.06 6.59
N ARG A 19 19.76 -4.22 5.26
CA ARG A 19 20.24 -3.21 4.30
C ARG A 19 19.44 -1.91 4.40
N HIS A 20 18.14 -2.02 4.53
CA HIS A 20 17.23 -0.89 4.70
C HIS A 20 17.46 -0.19 6.04
N GLU A 21 17.60 -0.95 7.11
CA GLU A 21 17.90 -0.41 8.45
C GLU A 21 19.22 0.34 8.47
N ARG A 22 20.25 -0.19 7.81
CA ARG A 22 21.56 0.48 7.69
C ARG A 22 21.45 1.79 6.90
N MET A 23 20.71 1.81 5.81
CA MET A 23 20.47 3.04 5.05
C MET A 23 19.77 4.08 5.91
N HIS A 24 18.72 3.71 6.65
CA HIS A 24 18.03 4.61 7.57
C HIS A 24 18.91 5.12 8.69
N LEU A 25 19.80 4.29 9.25
CA LEU A 25 20.76 4.72 10.26
C LEU A 25 21.71 5.79 9.70
N THR A 26 22.21 5.59 8.49
CA THR A 26 23.09 6.53 7.81
C THR A 26 22.37 7.84 7.51
N LEU A 27 21.16 7.76 6.96
CA LEU A 27 20.31 8.92 6.70
C LEU A 27 20.05 9.75 7.99
N LYS A 28 19.72 9.08 9.09
CA LYS A 28 19.53 9.72 10.38
C LYS A 28 20.76 10.49 10.83
N LYS A 29 21.93 9.90 10.74
CA LYS A 29 23.19 10.52 11.19
C LYS A 29 23.60 11.70 10.31
N GLU A 30 23.45 11.59 9.01
CA GLU A 30 24.02 12.54 8.05
C GLU A 30 23.05 13.64 7.63
N ALA A 31 21.75 13.36 7.61
CA ALA A 31 20.77 14.31 7.10
C ALA A 31 19.73 14.81 8.11
N THR A 32 19.56 14.12 9.26
CA THR A 32 18.56 14.54 10.25
C THR A 32 19.12 14.98 11.59
N LYS A 33 20.44 14.81 11.80
CA LYS A 33 21.11 15.25 13.05
C LYS A 33 22.32 16.10 12.75
N PRO A 34 22.29 17.42 13.06
CA PRO A 34 21.13 18.18 13.57
C PRO A 34 20.06 18.38 12.48
N SER A 35 18.79 18.50 12.91
CA SER A 35 17.70 18.86 12.00
C SER A 35 17.92 20.27 11.43
N ALA A 36 17.34 20.54 10.28
CA ALA A 36 17.33 21.88 9.72
C ALA A 36 16.24 22.76 10.39
N TYR A 37 16.32 24.07 10.19
CA TYR A 37 15.39 25.03 10.79
C TYR A 37 13.99 24.98 10.16
N ASN A 38 13.90 24.58 8.89
CA ASN A 38 12.63 24.51 8.17
C ASN A 38 12.62 23.36 7.17
N VAL A 39 11.44 23.09 6.60
CA VAL A 39 11.22 21.98 5.68
C VAL A 39 12.06 22.08 4.40
N MET A 40 12.22 23.29 3.86
CA MET A 40 13.01 23.49 2.62
C MET A 40 14.47 23.14 2.83
N GLN A 41 15.08 23.65 3.90
CA GLN A 41 16.47 23.34 4.25
C GLN A 41 16.65 21.85 4.59
N GLN A 42 15.64 21.23 5.21
CA GLN A 42 15.68 19.80 5.48
C GLN A 42 15.61 19.00 4.18
N GLN A 43 14.81 19.45 3.22
CA GLN A 43 14.74 18.82 1.90
C GLN A 43 16.07 18.93 1.14
N GLU A 44 16.75 20.06 1.20
CA GLU A 44 18.08 20.22 0.60
C GLU A 44 19.09 19.22 1.20
N LYS A 45 19.07 19.02 2.53
CA LYS A 45 19.90 17.99 3.18
C LYS A 45 19.59 16.59 2.65
N PHE A 46 18.32 16.27 2.45
CA PHE A 46 17.92 14.98 1.90
C PHE A 46 18.35 14.81 0.44
N GLU A 47 18.23 15.84 -0.39
CA GLU A 47 18.69 15.78 -1.79
C GLU A 47 20.21 15.62 -1.88
N LYS A 48 20.95 16.34 -1.04
CA LYS A 48 22.40 16.19 -0.93
C LYS A 48 22.79 14.77 -0.47
N PHE A 49 22.13 14.26 0.56
CA PHE A 49 22.34 12.87 1.03
C PHE A 49 22.04 11.86 -0.08
N LYS A 50 20.90 12.00 -0.76
CA LYS A 50 20.49 11.12 -1.87
C LYS A 50 21.53 11.08 -2.99
N LYS A 51 22.06 12.25 -3.34
CA LYS A 51 23.12 12.35 -4.36
C LYS A 51 24.37 11.61 -3.94
N ILE A 52 24.90 11.92 -2.75
CA ILE A 52 26.12 11.27 -2.25
C ILE A 52 25.91 9.76 -2.08
N TYR A 53 24.80 9.35 -1.48
CA TYR A 53 24.52 7.94 -1.19
C TYR A 53 24.40 7.10 -2.47
N ASN A 54 23.73 7.61 -3.48
CA ASN A 54 23.45 6.85 -4.69
C ASN A 54 24.55 6.92 -5.76
N PHE A 55 25.31 8.02 -5.85
CA PHE A 55 26.24 8.27 -6.95
C PHE A 55 27.71 8.40 -6.55
N GLU A 56 27.99 8.65 -5.27
CA GLU A 56 29.37 8.96 -4.83
C GLU A 56 29.88 7.99 -3.78
N ARG A 57 29.00 7.35 -3.03
CA ARG A 57 29.38 6.42 -1.94
C ARG A 57 29.44 4.98 -2.43
N PRO A 58 30.63 4.33 -2.42
CA PRO A 58 30.73 2.91 -2.70
C PRO A 58 30.13 2.09 -1.57
N HIS A 59 29.41 1.02 -1.89
CA HIS A 59 28.74 0.14 -0.93
C HIS A 59 29.33 -1.27 -0.97
N GLN A 60 29.91 -1.71 0.12
CA GLN A 60 30.51 -3.04 0.23
C GLN A 60 29.52 -4.18 -0.09
N GLY A 61 28.25 -4.03 0.30
CA GLY A 61 27.20 -5.03 0.02
C GLY A 61 26.82 -5.20 -1.45
N ILE A 62 27.38 -4.37 -2.33
CA ILE A 62 27.20 -4.42 -3.79
C ILE A 62 28.57 -4.33 -4.50
N ASN A 63 29.59 -4.95 -3.91
CA ASN A 63 30.96 -5.02 -4.44
C ASN A 63 31.59 -3.64 -4.67
N ASN A 64 31.41 -2.71 -3.74
CA ASN A 64 31.89 -1.32 -3.77
C ASN A 64 31.40 -0.50 -4.99
N LYS A 65 30.31 -0.93 -5.61
CA LYS A 65 29.62 -0.13 -6.61
C LYS A 65 28.73 0.93 -5.97
N TYR A 66 28.30 1.88 -6.79
CA TYR A 66 27.28 2.86 -6.40
C TYR A 66 25.88 2.29 -6.67
N PRO A 67 24.87 2.55 -5.84
CA PRO A 67 23.51 2.11 -6.10
C PRO A 67 22.99 2.50 -7.49
N ALA A 68 23.35 3.69 -7.97
CA ALA A 68 22.96 4.19 -9.29
C ALA A 68 23.51 3.36 -10.46
N GLU A 69 24.64 2.69 -10.30
CA GLU A 69 25.18 1.79 -11.32
C GLU A 69 24.34 0.52 -11.52
N LEU A 70 23.63 0.11 -10.46
CA LEU A 70 22.83 -1.10 -10.48
C LEU A 70 21.35 -0.80 -10.71
N TYR A 71 20.93 0.44 -10.51
CA TYR A 71 19.54 0.84 -10.69
C TYR A 71 19.18 0.98 -12.17
N THR A 72 18.26 0.15 -12.61
CA THR A 72 17.65 0.29 -13.93
C THR A 72 16.25 0.86 -13.77
N PRO A 73 15.96 2.04 -14.35
CA PRO A 73 14.62 2.59 -14.33
C PRO A 73 13.62 1.63 -14.98
N SER A 74 12.43 1.53 -14.37
CA SER A 74 11.36 0.73 -14.95
C SER A 74 10.91 1.31 -16.29
N ALA A 75 10.71 0.46 -17.28
CA ALA A 75 10.08 0.85 -18.55
C ALA A 75 8.56 1.10 -18.37
N LYS A 76 7.97 0.67 -17.26
CA LYS A 76 6.57 0.91 -16.94
C LYS A 76 6.37 2.36 -16.52
N GLN A 77 5.54 3.08 -17.27
CA GLN A 77 5.14 4.43 -16.89
C GLN A 77 3.87 4.40 -16.05
N TYR A 78 3.78 5.33 -15.10
CA TYR A 78 2.55 5.52 -14.33
C TYR A 78 1.57 6.35 -15.14
N ASN A 79 0.51 5.71 -15.63
CA ASN A 79 -0.55 6.34 -16.42
C ASN A 79 -1.84 6.54 -15.59
N GLY A 80 -1.74 6.63 -14.28
CA GLY A 80 -2.89 6.66 -13.38
C GLY A 80 -3.32 5.26 -12.93
N LEU A 81 -4.39 5.23 -12.14
CA LEU A 81 -5.03 3.99 -11.71
C LEU A 81 -6.29 3.80 -12.54
N ASN A 82 -6.33 2.73 -13.33
CA ASN A 82 -7.54 2.36 -14.04
C ASN A 82 -8.71 2.16 -13.08
N ASP A 83 -9.90 2.51 -13.51
CA ASP A 83 -11.12 2.20 -12.75
C ASP A 83 -11.26 0.69 -12.60
N ILE A 84 -11.81 0.30 -11.45
CA ILE A 84 -12.05 -1.12 -11.17
C ILE A 84 -13.46 -1.43 -11.66
N GLU A 85 -13.54 -2.34 -12.60
CA GLU A 85 -14.81 -2.85 -13.11
C GLU A 85 -15.18 -4.17 -12.43
N TYR A 86 -16.46 -4.37 -12.20
CA TYR A 86 -17.02 -5.55 -11.57
C TYR A 86 -18.10 -6.14 -12.49
N PRO A 87 -17.71 -6.80 -13.59
CA PRO A 87 -18.68 -7.27 -14.61
C PRO A 87 -19.65 -8.34 -14.09
N PHE A 88 -19.30 -9.01 -13.01
CA PHE A 88 -20.14 -10.08 -12.42
C PHE A 88 -20.82 -9.65 -11.11
N ALA A 89 -20.67 -8.42 -10.68
CA ALA A 89 -21.35 -7.91 -9.50
C ALA A 89 -22.72 -7.32 -9.88
N ASP A 90 -23.71 -7.50 -9.01
CA ASP A 90 -25.03 -6.91 -9.21
C ASP A 90 -24.98 -5.38 -9.14
N LYS A 91 -24.10 -4.86 -8.30
CA LYS A 91 -23.91 -3.40 -8.13
C LYS A 91 -22.46 -3.06 -7.83
N THR A 92 -22.05 -1.87 -8.28
CA THR A 92 -20.78 -1.26 -7.90
C THR A 92 -21.07 -0.05 -7.02
N ILE A 93 -20.45 0.00 -5.84
CA ILE A 93 -20.71 1.06 -4.85
C ILE A 93 -19.37 1.66 -4.39
N MET A 94 -19.31 2.98 -4.36
CA MET A 94 -18.14 3.69 -3.83
C MET A 94 -18.17 3.71 -2.31
N ILE A 95 -17.03 3.37 -1.71
CA ILE A 95 -16.83 3.49 -0.27
C ILE A 95 -16.67 4.96 0.13
N THR A 96 -17.42 5.40 1.12
CA THR A 96 -17.36 6.77 1.63
C THR A 96 -16.02 7.08 2.29
N ASN A 97 -15.68 8.35 2.47
CA ASN A 97 -14.46 8.80 3.16
C ASN A 97 -14.33 8.24 4.59
N CYS A 98 -15.45 7.87 5.22
CA CYS A 98 -15.47 7.23 6.53
C CYS A 98 -15.25 5.70 6.47
N GLY A 99 -15.03 5.12 5.28
CA GLY A 99 -14.86 3.67 5.11
C GLY A 99 -16.16 2.89 5.15
N ARG A 100 -17.29 3.49 4.77
CA ARG A 100 -18.62 2.87 4.80
C ARG A 100 -19.16 2.62 3.40
N LEU A 101 -19.81 1.48 3.22
CA LEU A 101 -20.64 1.15 2.10
C LEU A 101 -22.09 1.59 2.41
N CYS A 102 -22.74 2.29 1.47
CA CYS A 102 -24.14 2.71 1.60
C CYS A 102 -24.97 1.89 0.63
N HIS A 103 -25.87 1.05 1.15
CA HIS A 103 -26.78 0.21 0.38
C HIS A 103 -28.17 0.23 0.99
N ASN A 104 -29.23 0.38 0.17
CA ASN A 104 -30.62 0.39 0.61
C ASN A 104 -30.88 1.28 1.84
N LYS A 105 -30.37 2.52 1.84
CA LYS A 105 -30.43 3.49 2.96
C LYS A 105 -29.70 3.03 4.24
N LYS A 106 -28.96 1.94 4.21
CA LYS A 106 -28.18 1.40 5.32
C LYS A 106 -26.71 1.72 5.13
N LYS A 107 -25.98 1.82 6.24
CA LYS A 107 -24.53 2.12 6.26
C LYS A 107 -23.78 0.97 6.90
N ILE A 108 -23.00 0.28 6.11
CA ILE A 108 -22.18 -0.86 6.53
C ILE A 108 -20.74 -0.39 6.65
N SER A 109 -20.11 -0.63 7.80
CA SER A 109 -18.70 -0.28 8.02
C SER A 109 -17.80 -1.33 7.38
N ILE A 110 -16.97 -0.94 6.42
CA ILE A 110 -16.02 -1.82 5.73
C ILE A 110 -14.60 -1.53 6.25
N THR A 111 -13.94 -0.53 5.68
CA THR A 111 -12.60 -0.08 6.09
C THR A 111 -12.28 1.26 5.46
N ARG A 112 -11.58 2.11 6.21
CA ARG A 112 -11.06 3.39 5.69
C ARG A 112 -9.99 3.22 4.60
N ALA A 113 -9.31 2.08 4.57
CA ALA A 113 -8.30 1.80 3.55
C ALA A 113 -8.87 1.80 2.12
N LEU A 114 -10.17 1.55 1.98
CA LEU A 114 -10.87 1.57 0.69
C LEU A 114 -11.67 2.86 0.44
N ALA A 115 -11.48 3.90 1.25
CA ALA A 115 -12.18 5.18 1.05
C ALA A 115 -11.97 5.71 -0.38
N GLY A 116 -13.07 6.11 -1.03
CA GLY A 116 -13.06 6.57 -2.42
C GLY A 116 -12.84 5.47 -3.47
N GLN A 117 -12.74 4.21 -3.08
CA GLN A 117 -12.65 3.08 -4.01
C GLN A 117 -14.03 2.47 -4.28
N ASN A 118 -14.20 1.97 -5.50
CA ASN A 118 -15.37 1.19 -5.86
C ASN A 118 -15.20 -0.26 -5.40
N VAL A 119 -16.26 -0.84 -4.86
CA VAL A 119 -16.38 -2.26 -4.52
C VAL A 119 -17.55 -2.85 -5.27
N GLY A 120 -17.42 -4.11 -5.69
CA GLY A 120 -18.53 -4.89 -6.22
C GLY A 120 -19.34 -5.51 -5.08
N ILE A 121 -20.66 -5.56 -5.20
CA ILE A 121 -21.50 -6.34 -4.31
C ILE A 121 -22.37 -7.28 -5.13
N THR A 122 -22.49 -8.51 -4.65
CA THR A 122 -23.30 -9.57 -5.29
C THR A 122 -24.19 -10.19 -4.25
N GLN A 123 -25.49 -10.29 -4.56
CA GLN A 123 -26.43 -10.94 -3.65
C GLN A 123 -26.23 -12.45 -3.69
N THR A 124 -25.95 -13.05 -2.55
CA THR A 124 -25.70 -14.50 -2.42
C THR A 124 -26.89 -15.25 -1.81
N ASP A 125 -27.67 -14.54 -0.97
CA ASP A 125 -28.89 -15.06 -0.37
C ASP A 125 -29.86 -13.91 -0.04
N ASP A 126 -31.04 -14.21 0.51
CA ASP A 126 -31.99 -13.15 0.90
C ASP A 126 -31.29 -12.21 1.92
N LYS A 127 -31.20 -10.93 1.53
CA LYS A 127 -30.54 -9.85 2.30
C LYS A 127 -29.07 -10.06 2.65
N ILE A 128 -28.41 -11.09 2.09
CA ILE A 128 -26.98 -11.35 2.27
C ILE A 128 -26.22 -11.00 1.00
N TRP A 129 -25.19 -10.19 1.15
CA TRP A 129 -24.40 -9.66 0.05
C TRP A 129 -22.92 -9.94 0.25
N LEU A 130 -22.28 -10.51 -0.76
CA LEU A 130 -20.83 -10.60 -0.85
C LEU A 130 -20.26 -9.25 -1.29
N VAL A 131 -19.25 -8.76 -0.59
CA VAL A 131 -18.48 -7.55 -0.95
C VAL A 131 -17.14 -7.97 -1.51
N GLN A 132 -16.83 -7.46 -2.70
CA GLN A 132 -15.58 -7.77 -3.41
C GLN A 132 -14.78 -6.50 -3.68
N PHE A 133 -13.48 -6.59 -3.53
CA PHE A 133 -12.55 -5.55 -3.98
C PHE A 133 -11.51 -6.16 -4.92
N MET A 134 -11.55 -5.77 -6.18
CA MET A 134 -10.77 -6.40 -7.25
C MET A 134 -11.07 -7.92 -7.34
N LYS A 135 -10.08 -8.75 -7.02
CA LYS A 135 -10.19 -10.22 -7.02
C LYS A 135 -10.35 -10.80 -5.61
N PHE A 136 -10.55 -9.97 -4.60
CA PHE A 136 -10.61 -10.40 -3.21
C PHE A 136 -12.02 -10.24 -2.66
N ASP A 137 -12.52 -11.31 -2.07
CA ASP A 137 -13.74 -11.28 -1.28
C ASP A 137 -13.42 -10.70 0.08
N LEU A 138 -14.06 -9.59 0.42
CA LEU A 138 -13.84 -8.91 1.70
C LEU A 138 -14.68 -9.50 2.82
N GLY A 139 -15.86 -10.02 2.50
CA GLY A 139 -16.77 -10.59 3.47
C GLY A 139 -18.23 -10.48 3.00
N TYR A 140 -19.10 -11.06 3.80
CA TYR A 140 -20.53 -10.98 3.59
C TYR A 140 -21.14 -9.95 4.54
N PHE A 141 -22.08 -9.16 4.09
CA PHE A 141 -22.90 -8.37 4.98
C PHE A 141 -24.37 -8.74 4.90
N ASP A 142 -25.02 -8.77 6.04
CA ASP A 142 -26.44 -8.92 6.15
C ASP A 142 -27.10 -7.54 6.27
N GLU A 143 -28.06 -7.25 5.43
CA GLU A 143 -28.82 -6.00 5.48
C GLU A 143 -29.56 -5.79 6.80
N THR A 144 -29.89 -6.85 7.54
CA THR A 144 -30.65 -6.74 8.80
C THR A 144 -29.74 -6.22 9.91
N THR A 145 -28.55 -6.79 10.03
CA THR A 145 -27.59 -6.43 11.09
C THR A 145 -26.69 -5.27 10.72
N CYS A 146 -26.56 -4.95 9.42
CA CYS A 146 -25.65 -3.94 8.88
C CYS A 146 -24.19 -4.16 9.26
N ARG A 147 -23.78 -5.40 9.50
CA ARG A 147 -22.42 -5.80 9.85
C ARG A 147 -21.82 -6.63 8.72
N ILE A 148 -20.52 -6.45 8.51
CA ILE A 148 -19.75 -7.31 7.64
C ILE A 148 -19.12 -8.42 8.47
N GLU A 149 -19.26 -9.65 8.00
CA GLU A 149 -18.54 -10.80 8.48
C GLU A 149 -17.39 -11.07 7.53
N PRO A 150 -16.15 -10.81 7.95
CA PRO A 150 -14.99 -11.01 7.06
C PRO A 150 -14.81 -12.49 6.76
N ILE A 151 -14.50 -12.80 5.52
CA ILE A 151 -14.01 -14.11 5.14
C ILE A 151 -12.63 -14.28 5.79
N SER A 152 -12.33 -15.49 6.28
CA SER A 152 -11.03 -15.79 6.88
C SER A 152 -9.92 -15.36 5.94
N ASN A 153 -9.07 -14.46 6.41
CA ASN A 153 -7.96 -13.96 5.62
C ASN A 153 -6.97 -15.12 5.38
N PRO A 154 -6.78 -15.58 4.12
CA PRO A 154 -5.85 -16.66 3.84
C PRO A 154 -4.38 -16.33 4.16
N PHE A 155 -4.10 -15.07 4.54
CA PHE A 155 -2.78 -14.58 4.94
C PHE A 155 -2.60 -14.41 6.46
N THR A 156 -3.60 -14.74 7.26
CA THR A 156 -3.42 -14.90 8.71
C THR A 156 -2.86 -16.30 8.96
N LEU A 157 -1.54 -16.37 9.15
CA LEU A 157 -0.85 -17.48 9.79
C LEU A 157 -0.95 -17.33 11.31
#